data_3d10b74ca9cd3284028a6b14e9837a8c
#
_entry.id   3d10b74ca9cd3284028a6b14e9837a8c
#
_cell.length_a   1.000
_cell.length_b   1.000
_cell.length_c   1.000
_cell.angle_alpha   90.00
_cell.angle_beta   90.00
_cell.angle_gamma   90.00
#
_symmetry.space_group_name_H-M   'P 1'
#
loop_
_entity.id
_entity.type
_entity.pdbx_description
1 polymer ?
#
loop_
_entity_poly.entity_id
_entity_poly.type
_entity_poly.pdbx_seq_one_letter_code
_entity_poly.pdbx_strand_id
1 'polypeptide(L)'
;STSAVHIDVDGTSVWVAERCSGNVNACVQNSDLDPVMKFDQNGNMVTSFGAGMITWPHGIEVDHEGNVWVTDARDNRGDGVADNEVYGHQVHKFSPSGHHLMTLGMPGGGRDENYLFQPNDVLVAPDGHIFVAEGHSNAPGSTARALKFNPSGNLVQTWGSLGSGPDEFMQPHALAMDSQGRLFISDRSNDRIQIYTQDGQLLDTWYQF
;
A
#
# COMPACT_ATOMS: atom_id res chain seq x y z
N SER A 1 -8.48 -1.71 -14.24
CA SER A 1 -8.17 -0.27 -14.21
C SER A 1 -6.90 -0.02 -13.41
N THR A 2 -6.02 0.84 -13.92
CA THR A 2 -4.81 1.27 -13.22
C THR A 2 -5.16 1.93 -11.89
N SER A 3 -4.53 1.50 -10.81
CA SER A 3 -4.74 2.04 -9.45
C SER A 3 -3.62 2.96 -9.01
N ALA A 4 -2.38 2.65 -9.35
CA ALA A 4 -1.20 3.42 -8.99
C ALA A 4 -0.09 3.27 -10.02
N VAL A 5 0.83 4.22 -10.02
CA VAL A 5 2.04 4.24 -10.85
C VAL A 5 3.23 4.73 -10.02
N HIS A 6 4.42 4.23 -10.32
CA HIS A 6 5.67 4.72 -9.73
C HIS A 6 6.81 4.68 -10.76
N ILE A 7 7.70 5.66 -10.69
CA ILE A 7 8.89 5.70 -11.57
C ILE A 7 9.91 4.68 -11.07
N ASP A 8 10.50 3.92 -12.00
CA ASP A 8 11.58 2.99 -11.69
C ASP A 8 12.86 3.74 -11.29
N VAL A 9 13.78 3.07 -10.59
CA VAL A 9 15.08 3.62 -10.21
C VAL A 9 15.94 4.05 -11.42
N ASP A 10 15.63 3.58 -12.62
CA ASP A 10 16.28 4.01 -13.87
C ASP A 10 15.86 5.43 -14.30
N GLY A 11 14.86 6.02 -13.66
CA GLY A 11 14.36 7.37 -13.90
C GLY A 11 13.55 7.55 -15.19
N THR A 12 13.28 6.48 -15.92
CA THR A 12 12.63 6.52 -17.26
C THR A 12 11.49 5.52 -17.43
N SER A 13 11.61 4.36 -16.82
CA SER A 13 10.56 3.33 -16.86
C SER A 13 9.52 3.57 -15.75
N VAL A 14 8.32 3.04 -15.94
CA VAL A 14 7.19 3.20 -15.02
C VAL A 14 6.64 1.84 -14.61
N TRP A 15 6.49 1.64 -13.32
CA TRP A 15 5.74 0.54 -12.74
C TRP A 15 4.27 0.91 -12.58
N VAL A 16 3.40 -0.03 -12.82
CA VAL A 16 1.94 0.15 -12.81
C VAL A 16 1.30 -0.97 -12.01
N ALA A 17 0.38 -0.61 -11.12
CA ALA A 17 -0.53 -1.54 -10.47
C ALA A 17 -1.90 -1.52 -11.18
N GLU A 18 -2.41 -2.69 -11.57
CA GLU A 18 -3.63 -2.85 -12.38
C GLU A 18 -4.63 -3.80 -11.71
N ARG A 19 -5.89 -3.38 -11.59
CA ARG A 19 -6.99 -4.13 -10.95
C ARG A 19 -7.65 -5.19 -11.84
N CYS A 20 -6.94 -5.78 -12.76
CA CYS A 20 -7.33 -6.97 -13.54
C CYS A 20 -8.83 -6.98 -13.97
N SER A 21 -9.30 -5.94 -14.68
CA SER A 21 -10.68 -5.75 -15.15
C SER A 21 -11.59 -4.88 -14.24
N GLY A 22 -11.10 -4.38 -13.10
CA GLY A 22 -11.78 -3.34 -12.32
C GLY A 22 -12.82 -3.81 -11.30
N ASN A 23 -13.08 -5.09 -11.20
CA ASN A 23 -13.98 -5.64 -10.19
C ASN A 23 -13.24 -5.92 -8.87
N VAL A 24 -13.95 -5.92 -7.76
CA VAL A 24 -13.46 -6.46 -6.48
C VAL A 24 -13.09 -7.93 -6.69
N ASN A 25 -11.95 -8.36 -6.20
CA ASN A 25 -11.41 -9.72 -6.35
C ASN A 25 -11.02 -10.12 -7.79
N ALA A 26 -10.97 -9.15 -8.71
CA ALA A 26 -10.76 -9.47 -10.13
C ALA A 26 -9.40 -10.13 -10.41
N CYS A 27 -8.34 -9.74 -9.71
CA CYS A 27 -7.01 -10.30 -9.97
C CYS A 27 -6.91 -11.77 -9.51
N VAL A 28 -7.41 -12.10 -8.34
CA VAL A 28 -7.42 -13.50 -7.87
C VAL A 28 -8.33 -14.39 -8.71
N GLN A 29 -9.50 -13.86 -9.14
CA GLN A 29 -10.41 -14.58 -10.03
C GLN A 29 -9.86 -14.79 -11.44
N ASN A 30 -8.92 -13.94 -11.86
CA ASN A 30 -8.21 -14.03 -13.14
C ASN A 30 -6.72 -14.29 -12.87
N SER A 31 -6.43 -15.44 -12.27
CA SER A 31 -5.11 -15.81 -11.79
C SER A 31 -4.00 -15.87 -12.87
N ASP A 32 -4.37 -15.76 -14.14
CA ASP A 32 -3.43 -15.67 -15.27
C ASP A 32 -3.05 -14.23 -15.62
N LEU A 33 -3.68 -13.23 -14.98
CA LEU A 33 -3.39 -11.82 -15.21
C LEU A 33 -2.42 -11.28 -14.16
N ASP A 34 -1.32 -10.75 -14.64
CA ASP A 34 -0.34 -10.07 -13.80
C ASP A 34 -0.81 -8.66 -13.41
N PRO A 35 -1.02 -8.36 -12.13
CA PRO A 35 -1.45 -7.04 -11.69
C PRO A 35 -0.32 -6.01 -11.60
N VAL A 36 0.95 -6.42 -11.67
CA VAL A 36 2.11 -5.54 -11.62
C VAL A 36 2.84 -5.59 -12.96
N MET A 37 3.01 -4.42 -13.57
CA MET A 37 3.60 -4.31 -14.91
C MET A 37 4.65 -3.20 -14.95
N LYS A 38 5.72 -3.39 -15.70
CA LYS A 38 6.72 -2.36 -16.02
C LYS A 38 6.64 -1.98 -17.50
N PHE A 39 6.64 -0.68 -17.75
CA PHE A 39 6.71 -0.12 -19.11
C PHE A 39 7.97 0.72 -19.29
N ASP A 40 8.57 0.64 -20.46
CA ASP A 40 9.68 1.49 -20.86
C ASP A 40 9.20 2.92 -21.24
N GLN A 41 10.13 3.82 -21.50
CA GLN A 41 9.84 5.20 -21.93
C GLN A 41 9.05 5.30 -23.24
N ASN A 42 8.96 4.25 -24.03
CA ASN A 42 8.22 4.20 -25.29
C ASN A 42 6.82 3.57 -25.12
N GLY A 43 6.47 3.15 -23.88
CA GLY A 43 5.21 2.50 -23.57
C GLY A 43 5.18 1.00 -23.88
N ASN A 44 6.32 0.37 -24.15
CA ASN A 44 6.37 -1.08 -24.33
C ASN A 44 6.43 -1.77 -22.96
N MET A 45 5.63 -2.81 -22.78
CA MET A 45 5.67 -3.63 -21.58
C MET A 45 6.98 -4.43 -21.52
N VAL A 46 7.75 -4.24 -20.46
CA VAL A 46 9.08 -4.86 -20.24
C VAL A 46 8.93 -6.16 -19.46
N THR A 47 8.10 -6.16 -18.42
CA THR A 47 7.85 -7.33 -17.56
C THR A 47 6.51 -7.18 -16.86
N SER A 48 5.96 -8.31 -16.39
CA SER A 48 4.77 -8.34 -15.53
C SER A 48 4.85 -9.53 -14.58
N PHE A 49 4.17 -9.44 -13.43
CA PHE A 49 4.11 -10.50 -12.42
C PHE A 49 2.99 -10.26 -11.40
N GLY A 50 2.85 -11.22 -10.45
CA GLY A 50 1.93 -11.13 -9.32
C GLY A 50 0.60 -11.84 -9.54
N ALA A 51 0.44 -12.56 -10.65
CA ALA A 51 -0.73 -13.37 -10.93
C ALA A 51 -1.05 -14.34 -9.79
N GLY A 52 -2.32 -14.43 -9.41
CA GLY A 52 -2.81 -15.33 -8.36
C GLY A 52 -2.41 -14.95 -6.92
N MET A 53 -1.67 -13.86 -6.71
CA MET A 53 -1.19 -13.43 -5.39
C MET A 53 -1.93 -12.23 -4.82
N ILE A 54 -2.39 -11.33 -5.67
CA ILE A 54 -2.95 -10.03 -5.30
C ILE A 54 -4.43 -10.00 -5.67
N THR A 55 -5.26 -9.56 -4.73
CA THR A 55 -6.71 -9.46 -4.90
C THR A 55 -7.11 -8.12 -5.51
N TRP A 56 -6.68 -7.03 -4.88
CA TRP A 56 -7.09 -5.68 -5.27
C TRP A 56 -5.94 -4.68 -5.05
N PRO A 57 -5.00 -4.60 -6.00
CA PRO A 57 -3.85 -3.71 -5.88
C PRO A 57 -4.31 -2.25 -5.76
N HIS A 58 -3.67 -1.49 -4.86
CA HIS A 58 -4.05 -0.11 -4.59
C HIS A 58 -2.87 0.87 -4.75
N GLY A 59 -1.86 0.82 -3.89
CA GLY A 59 -0.64 1.60 -3.97
C GLY A 59 0.53 0.80 -4.55
N ILE A 60 1.52 1.49 -5.08
CA ILE A 60 2.78 0.91 -5.59
C ILE A 60 3.94 1.84 -5.26
N GLU A 61 5.04 1.28 -4.81
CA GLU A 61 6.29 1.96 -4.50
C GLU A 61 7.47 1.18 -5.11
N VAL A 62 8.52 1.89 -5.48
CA VAL A 62 9.80 1.28 -5.90
C VAL A 62 10.88 1.77 -4.95
N ASP A 63 11.45 0.86 -4.15
CA ASP A 63 12.50 1.22 -3.21
C ASP A 63 13.84 1.52 -3.92
N HIS A 64 14.79 2.07 -3.18
CA HIS A 64 16.09 2.47 -3.73
C HIS A 64 16.94 1.31 -4.29
N GLU A 65 16.58 0.05 -3.97
CA GLU A 65 17.20 -1.15 -4.53
C GLU A 65 16.48 -1.61 -5.81
N GLY A 66 15.38 -0.95 -6.18
CA GLY A 66 14.53 -1.29 -7.33
C GLY A 66 13.48 -2.36 -7.03
N ASN A 67 13.30 -2.77 -5.77
CA ASN A 67 12.24 -3.70 -5.43
C ASN A 67 10.89 -2.99 -5.48
N VAL A 68 9.87 -3.73 -5.90
CA VAL A 68 8.50 -3.24 -6.10
C VAL A 68 7.63 -3.65 -4.93
N TRP A 69 7.02 -2.68 -4.28
CA TRP A 69 6.09 -2.87 -3.19
C TRP A 69 4.67 -2.56 -3.66
N VAL A 70 3.73 -3.42 -3.33
CA VAL A 70 2.32 -3.27 -3.74
C VAL A 70 1.41 -3.51 -2.56
N THR A 71 0.47 -2.60 -2.32
CA THR A 71 -0.59 -2.81 -1.34
C THR A 71 -1.75 -3.57 -1.96
N ASP A 72 -2.25 -4.59 -1.27
CA ASP A 72 -3.46 -5.32 -1.62
C ASP A 72 -4.59 -4.95 -0.64
N ALA A 73 -5.45 -4.02 -1.05
CA ALA A 73 -6.34 -3.31 -0.15
C ALA A 73 -7.69 -3.99 0.12
N ARG A 74 -7.93 -5.18 -0.42
CA ARG A 74 -9.16 -5.94 -0.17
C ARG A 74 -8.89 -7.42 -0.12
N ASP A 75 -9.72 -8.15 0.62
CA ASP A 75 -9.73 -9.61 0.61
C ASP A 75 -10.65 -10.18 -0.49
N ASN A 76 -10.52 -11.46 -0.73
CA ASN A 76 -11.37 -12.24 -1.63
C ASN A 76 -12.47 -13.01 -0.88
N ARG A 77 -12.72 -12.72 0.39
CA ARG A 77 -13.74 -13.39 1.16
C ARG A 77 -15.11 -13.26 0.52
N GLY A 78 -15.82 -14.37 0.46
CA GLY A 78 -17.15 -14.48 -0.11
C GLY A 78 -17.67 -15.91 0.04
N ASP A 79 -18.89 -16.18 -0.45
CA ASP A 79 -19.47 -17.50 -0.38
C ASP A 79 -18.57 -18.54 -1.10
N GLY A 80 -18.13 -19.55 -0.37
CA GLY A 80 -17.40 -20.69 -0.89
C GLY A 80 -15.86 -20.54 -0.90
N VAL A 81 -15.30 -19.45 -0.37
CA VAL A 81 -13.84 -19.32 -0.20
C VAL A 81 -13.41 -20.03 1.07
N ALA A 82 -12.51 -21.01 0.96
CA ALA A 82 -11.94 -21.71 2.10
C ALA A 82 -10.93 -20.81 2.85
N ASP A 83 -10.76 -21.01 4.16
CA ASP A 83 -9.86 -20.18 4.98
C ASP A 83 -8.40 -20.18 4.49
N ASN A 84 -7.94 -21.26 3.89
CA ASN A 84 -6.60 -21.38 3.31
C ASN A 84 -6.47 -20.76 1.90
N GLU A 85 -7.56 -20.25 1.35
CA GLU A 85 -7.64 -19.57 0.05
C GLU A 85 -7.96 -18.07 0.20
N VAL A 86 -7.87 -17.54 1.43
CA VAL A 86 -8.07 -16.12 1.69
C VAL A 86 -6.80 -15.36 1.36
N TYR A 87 -6.93 -14.31 0.57
CA TYR A 87 -5.89 -13.37 0.16
C TYR A 87 -6.27 -11.95 0.55
N GLY A 88 -5.31 -11.02 0.39
CA GLY A 88 -5.56 -9.60 0.50
C GLY A 88 -5.40 -9.01 1.89
N HIS A 89 -5.55 -7.70 1.96
CA HIS A 89 -5.22 -6.86 3.11
C HIS A 89 -3.74 -6.99 3.52
N GLN A 90 -2.86 -7.04 2.54
CA GLN A 90 -1.42 -7.26 2.69
C GLN A 90 -0.61 -6.23 1.92
N VAL A 91 0.68 -6.14 2.22
CA VAL A 91 1.67 -5.47 1.37
C VAL A 91 2.68 -6.50 0.92
N HIS A 92 2.93 -6.58 -0.38
CA HIS A 92 3.86 -7.51 -0.99
C HIS A 92 5.10 -6.79 -1.51
N LYS A 93 6.28 -7.35 -1.27
CA LYS A 93 7.55 -6.93 -1.86
C LYS A 93 7.99 -7.93 -2.92
N PHE A 94 8.34 -7.44 -4.10
CA PHE A 94 8.89 -8.23 -5.20
C PHE A 94 10.25 -7.69 -5.62
N SER A 95 11.14 -8.56 -6.11
CA SER A 95 12.32 -8.12 -6.85
C SER A 95 11.90 -7.49 -8.20
N PRO A 96 12.80 -6.75 -8.87
CA PRO A 96 12.50 -6.23 -10.23
C PRO A 96 12.17 -7.31 -11.27
N SER A 97 12.54 -8.57 -10.99
CA SER A 97 12.24 -9.73 -11.86
C SER A 97 10.98 -10.50 -11.43
N GLY A 98 10.22 -9.99 -10.44
CA GLY A 98 8.96 -10.59 -9.98
C GLY A 98 9.09 -11.70 -8.95
N HIS A 99 10.30 -11.96 -8.39
CA HIS A 99 10.40 -12.90 -7.27
C HIS A 99 9.79 -12.27 -6.02
N HIS A 100 8.86 -12.96 -5.39
CA HIS A 100 8.28 -12.54 -4.13
C HIS A 100 9.32 -12.63 -3.01
N LEU A 101 9.53 -11.52 -2.29
CA LEU A 101 10.58 -11.37 -1.27
C LEU A 101 10.02 -11.27 0.15
N MET A 102 8.86 -10.60 0.33
CA MET A 102 8.28 -10.36 1.65
C MET A 102 6.78 -10.10 1.55
N THR A 103 6.06 -10.41 2.61
CA THR A 103 4.68 -9.98 2.83
C THR A 103 4.55 -9.36 4.21
N LEU A 104 3.89 -8.20 4.30
CA LEU A 104 3.44 -7.59 5.55
C LEU A 104 1.94 -7.87 5.73
N GLY A 105 1.55 -8.21 6.94
CA GLY A 105 0.17 -8.53 7.30
C GLY A 105 -0.24 -9.97 7.00
N MET A 106 -1.13 -10.49 7.82
CA MET A 106 -1.78 -11.79 7.60
C MET A 106 -2.93 -11.63 6.60
N PRO A 107 -3.22 -12.65 5.76
CA PRO A 107 -4.27 -12.57 4.76
C PRO A 107 -5.67 -12.40 5.37
N GLY A 108 -6.56 -11.74 4.64
CA GLY A 108 -7.96 -11.56 5.00
C GLY A 108 -8.25 -10.40 5.94
N GLY A 109 -7.23 -9.69 6.40
CA GLY A 109 -7.37 -8.44 7.15
C GLY A 109 -7.84 -8.58 8.60
N GLY A 110 -7.41 -7.65 9.41
CA GLY A 110 -7.74 -7.55 10.84
C GLY A 110 -7.20 -6.28 11.46
N ARG A 111 -7.40 -6.13 12.79
CA ARG A 111 -6.97 -4.95 13.55
C ARG A 111 -5.84 -5.22 14.52
N ASP A 112 -5.53 -6.50 14.71
CA ASP A 112 -4.44 -6.94 15.58
C ASP A 112 -3.09 -6.60 14.94
N GLU A 113 -2.03 -6.65 15.73
CA GLU A 113 -0.68 -6.26 15.30
C GLU A 113 -0.12 -7.03 14.10
N ASN A 114 -0.62 -8.26 13.86
CA ASN A 114 -0.19 -9.09 12.74
C ASN A 114 -1.00 -8.87 11.46
N TYR A 115 -2.02 -8.00 11.50
CA TYR A 115 -2.93 -7.77 10.38
C TYR A 115 -2.86 -6.32 9.89
N LEU A 116 -3.10 -6.17 8.59
CA LEU A 116 -3.48 -4.92 7.98
C LEU A 116 -4.97 -4.92 7.65
N PHE A 117 -5.55 -3.74 7.48
CA PHE A 117 -6.94 -3.63 7.03
C PHE A 117 -7.09 -2.50 6.02
N GLN A 118 -7.25 -2.86 4.76
CA GLN A 118 -7.33 -1.92 3.63
C GLN A 118 -6.08 -1.02 3.55
N PRO A 119 -4.86 -1.60 3.36
CA PRO A 119 -3.67 -0.78 3.14
C PRO A 119 -3.80 -0.02 1.82
N ASN A 120 -3.72 1.30 1.90
CA ASN A 120 -3.89 2.19 0.76
C ASN A 120 -2.58 2.46 0.04
N ASP A 121 -1.53 2.73 0.81
CA ASP A 121 -0.23 3.08 0.24
C ASP A 121 0.91 2.56 1.10
N VAL A 122 2.06 2.42 0.49
CA VAL A 122 3.32 2.00 1.12
C VAL A 122 4.44 2.93 0.68
N LEU A 123 5.36 3.24 1.59
CA LEU A 123 6.54 4.04 1.34
C LEU A 123 7.74 3.42 2.05
N VAL A 124 8.87 3.32 1.37
CA VAL A 124 10.13 2.82 1.94
C VAL A 124 11.10 3.98 2.12
N ALA A 125 11.45 4.26 3.36
CA ALA A 125 12.41 5.30 3.70
C ALA A 125 13.84 4.91 3.27
N PRO A 126 14.75 5.88 3.11
CA PRO A 126 16.16 5.62 2.72
C PRO A 126 16.92 4.69 3.66
N ASP A 127 16.53 4.60 4.92
CA ASP A 127 17.10 3.69 5.93
C ASP A 127 16.47 2.29 5.93
N GLY A 128 15.53 2.05 5.03
CA GLY A 128 14.81 0.79 4.85
C GLY A 128 13.59 0.59 5.75
N HIS A 129 13.22 1.55 6.63
CA HIS A 129 11.94 1.48 7.32
C HIS A 129 10.78 1.60 6.33
N ILE A 130 9.71 0.87 6.61
CA ILE A 130 8.54 0.78 5.73
C ILE A 130 7.36 1.43 6.43
N PHE A 131 6.68 2.33 5.75
CA PHE A 131 5.48 3.00 6.22
C PHE A 131 4.29 2.55 5.40
N VAL A 132 3.16 2.26 6.08
CA VAL A 132 1.90 1.85 5.44
C VAL A 132 0.78 2.75 5.96
N ALA A 133 0.02 3.34 5.05
CA ALA A 133 -1.24 4.00 5.36
C ALA A 133 -2.39 3.02 5.16
N GLU A 134 -3.24 2.82 6.16
CA GLU A 134 -4.38 1.90 6.06
C GLU A 134 -5.70 2.53 6.51
N GLY A 135 -6.79 2.07 5.88
CA GLY A 135 -8.15 2.52 6.15
C GLY A 135 -8.78 3.19 4.93
N HIS A 136 -9.67 2.47 4.26
CA HIS A 136 -10.33 2.95 3.04
C HIS A 136 -11.86 3.10 3.24
N SER A 137 -12.30 3.26 4.48
CA SER A 137 -13.72 3.37 4.84
C SER A 137 -13.92 4.36 5.98
N ASN A 138 -15.01 5.13 5.90
CA ASN A 138 -15.46 6.04 6.95
C ASN A 138 -16.51 5.40 7.88
N ALA A 139 -16.84 4.12 7.66
CA ALA A 139 -17.85 3.43 8.45
C ALA A 139 -17.39 3.32 9.93
N PRO A 140 -18.32 3.44 10.90
CA PRO A 140 -18.01 3.22 12.30
C PRO A 140 -17.30 1.89 12.50
N GLY A 141 -16.19 1.93 13.22
CA GLY A 141 -15.37 0.75 13.48
C GLY A 141 -14.36 0.39 12.39
N SER A 142 -14.22 1.19 11.31
CA SER A 142 -13.09 1.08 10.39
C SER A 142 -11.76 1.44 11.07
N THR A 143 -10.66 0.93 10.53
CA THR A 143 -9.32 1.40 10.89
C THR A 143 -8.98 2.65 10.09
N ALA A 144 -8.16 3.51 10.65
CA ALA A 144 -7.53 4.62 9.95
C ALA A 144 -6.23 4.95 10.71
N ARG A 145 -5.12 4.38 10.28
CA ARG A 145 -3.84 4.50 10.98
C ARG A 145 -2.66 4.47 10.01
N ALA A 146 -1.52 4.93 10.48
CA ALA A 146 -0.23 4.71 9.86
C ALA A 146 0.56 3.68 10.67
N LEU A 147 1.33 2.85 9.96
CA LEU A 147 2.14 1.79 10.55
C LEU A 147 3.58 1.97 10.09
N LYS A 148 4.52 1.74 11.01
CA LYS A 148 5.97 1.68 10.74
C LYS A 148 6.47 0.27 10.97
N PHE A 149 7.16 -0.28 9.99
CA PHE A 149 7.86 -1.56 10.08
C PHE A 149 9.37 -1.34 9.96
N ASN A 150 10.15 -2.20 10.59
CA ASN A 150 11.59 -2.24 10.36
C ASN A 150 11.93 -2.87 8.99
N PRO A 151 13.19 -2.80 8.52
CA PRO A 151 13.57 -3.39 7.23
C PRO A 151 13.33 -4.90 7.09
N SER A 152 13.18 -5.62 8.22
CA SER A 152 12.88 -7.05 8.25
C SER A 152 11.37 -7.36 8.24
N GLY A 153 10.50 -6.32 8.14
CA GLY A 153 9.05 -6.48 8.10
C GLY A 153 8.37 -6.67 9.45
N ASN A 154 9.07 -6.42 10.58
CA ASN A 154 8.45 -6.46 11.89
C ASN A 154 7.81 -5.10 12.21
N LEU A 155 6.58 -5.12 12.71
CA LEU A 155 5.88 -3.91 13.16
C LEU A 155 6.65 -3.26 14.33
N VAL A 156 6.94 -1.96 14.19
CA VAL A 156 7.65 -1.16 15.21
C VAL A 156 6.70 -0.24 15.92
N GLN A 157 5.78 0.39 15.17
CA GLN A 157 4.91 1.41 15.71
C GLN A 157 3.64 1.58 14.87
N THR A 158 2.56 2.01 15.53
CA THR A 158 1.33 2.48 14.87
C THR A 158 0.90 3.79 15.49
N TRP A 159 0.28 4.67 14.69
CA TRP A 159 -0.37 5.89 15.19
C TRP A 159 -1.59 6.23 14.33
N GLY A 160 -2.45 7.07 14.89
CA GLY A 160 -3.70 7.44 14.26
C GLY A 160 -4.88 6.56 14.69
N SER A 161 -6.06 7.11 14.56
CA SER A 161 -7.35 6.46 14.76
C SER A 161 -8.40 7.10 13.87
N LEU A 162 -9.56 6.46 13.71
CA LEU A 162 -10.65 7.00 12.90
C LEU A 162 -11.20 8.28 13.52
N GLY A 163 -11.15 9.39 12.80
CA GLY A 163 -11.66 10.68 13.25
C GLY A 163 -11.15 11.88 12.44
N SER A 164 -11.38 13.09 12.97
CA SER A 164 -11.00 14.36 12.33
C SER A 164 -10.15 15.29 13.21
N GLY A 165 -9.82 14.86 14.43
CA GLY A 165 -8.92 15.58 15.33
C GLY A 165 -7.45 15.51 14.91
N PRO A 166 -6.54 16.15 15.67
CA PRO A 166 -5.10 15.92 15.53
C PRO A 166 -4.78 14.45 15.74
N ASP A 167 -3.84 13.89 14.99
CA ASP A 167 -3.46 12.47 15.04
C ASP A 167 -4.60 11.48 14.75
N GLU A 168 -5.73 11.94 14.21
CA GLU A 168 -6.79 11.09 13.69
C GLU A 168 -6.78 11.15 12.16
N PHE A 169 -7.35 10.12 11.53
CA PHE A 169 -7.51 10.05 10.06
C PHE A 169 -8.93 9.60 9.71
N MET A 170 -9.44 10.08 8.59
CA MET A 170 -10.68 9.54 8.03
C MET A 170 -10.39 8.52 6.93
N GLN A 171 -9.45 8.81 6.06
CA GLN A 171 -8.93 7.86 5.06
C GLN A 171 -7.48 8.26 4.72
N PRO A 172 -6.48 7.80 5.47
CA PRO A 172 -5.07 8.01 5.12
C PRO A 172 -4.79 7.25 3.81
N HIS A 173 -4.53 7.98 2.71
CA HIS A 173 -4.67 7.45 1.37
C HIS A 173 -3.36 7.40 0.57
N ALA A 174 -2.48 8.36 0.77
CA ALA A 174 -1.18 8.39 0.10
C ALA A 174 -0.09 8.85 1.06
N LEU A 175 1.12 8.39 0.81
CA LEU A 175 2.33 8.67 1.56
C LEU A 175 3.35 9.37 0.67
N ALA A 176 4.08 10.31 1.24
CA ALA A 176 5.28 10.86 0.65
C ALA A 176 6.29 11.20 1.74
N MET A 177 7.58 11.23 1.40
CA MET A 177 8.64 11.65 2.31
C MET A 177 9.50 12.71 1.65
N ASP A 178 9.83 13.75 2.38
CA ASP A 178 10.75 14.76 1.88
C ASP A 178 12.22 14.43 2.21
N SER A 179 13.13 15.25 1.69
CA SER A 179 14.57 15.09 1.92
C SER A 179 15.01 15.32 3.38
N GLN A 180 14.12 15.82 4.23
CA GLN A 180 14.35 15.98 5.67
C GLN A 180 13.85 14.76 6.47
N GLY A 181 13.26 13.76 5.79
CA GLY A 181 12.68 12.57 6.40
C GLY A 181 11.32 12.82 7.06
N ARG A 182 10.63 13.93 6.71
CA ARG A 182 9.27 14.17 7.19
C ARG A 182 8.29 13.34 6.35
N LEU A 183 7.36 12.69 7.01
CA LEU A 183 6.33 11.85 6.40
C LEU A 183 5.06 12.67 6.18
N PHE A 184 4.59 12.74 4.96
CA PHE A 184 3.35 13.39 4.56
C PHE A 184 2.28 12.34 4.34
N ILE A 185 1.15 12.46 5.02
CA ILE A 185 0.02 11.54 4.91
C ILE A 185 -1.19 12.31 4.41
N SER A 186 -1.68 11.98 3.22
CA SER A 186 -2.93 12.55 2.73
C SER A 186 -4.11 11.92 3.47
N ASP A 187 -4.88 12.72 4.18
CA ASP A 187 -6.09 12.32 4.89
C ASP A 187 -7.31 12.72 4.05
N ARG A 188 -7.62 11.88 3.06
CA ARG A 188 -8.51 12.18 1.93
C ARG A 188 -9.88 12.69 2.33
N SER A 189 -10.53 12.07 3.29
CA SER A 189 -11.90 12.44 3.68
C SER A 189 -11.96 13.54 4.75
N ASN A 190 -10.82 14.04 5.20
CA ASN A 190 -10.70 15.23 6.02
C ASN A 190 -10.14 16.43 5.22
N ASP A 191 -9.93 16.29 3.91
CA ASP A 191 -9.42 17.33 3.01
C ASP A 191 -8.15 18.01 3.56
N ARG A 192 -7.17 17.18 4.01
CA ARG A 192 -5.93 17.67 4.62
C ARG A 192 -4.74 16.76 4.36
N ILE A 193 -3.54 17.31 4.54
CA ILE A 193 -2.29 16.54 4.69
C ILE A 193 -1.79 16.72 6.11
N GLN A 194 -1.50 15.65 6.80
CA GLN A 194 -0.81 15.68 8.09
C GLN A 194 0.66 15.32 7.89
N ILE A 195 1.56 16.06 8.55
CA ILE A 195 3.00 15.94 8.42
C ILE A 195 3.58 15.43 9.74
N TYR A 196 4.33 14.35 9.67
CA TYR A 196 4.87 13.65 10.84
C TYR A 196 6.39 13.51 10.78
N THR A 197 7.00 13.33 11.95
CA THR A 197 8.30 12.66 12.03
C THR A 197 8.14 11.19 11.71
N GLN A 198 9.22 10.49 11.42
CA GLN A 198 9.21 9.03 11.23
C GLN A 198 8.86 8.24 12.49
N ASP A 199 8.82 8.89 13.65
CA ASP A 199 8.40 8.30 14.93
C ASP A 199 6.97 8.71 15.32
N GLY A 200 6.17 9.14 14.33
CA GLY A 200 4.74 9.39 14.50
C GLY A 200 4.39 10.66 15.29
N GLN A 201 5.33 11.59 15.47
CA GLN A 201 5.02 12.90 16.07
C GLN A 201 4.44 13.82 15.01
N LEU A 202 3.23 14.33 15.21
CA LEU A 202 2.60 15.33 14.34
C LEU A 202 3.40 16.64 14.40
N LEU A 203 3.81 17.14 13.24
CA LEU A 203 4.57 18.38 13.08
C LEU A 203 3.69 19.52 12.58
N ASP A 204 2.82 19.24 11.61
CA ASP A 204 1.99 20.26 10.95
C ASP A 204 0.77 19.62 10.26
N THR A 205 -0.21 20.44 9.91
CA THR A 205 -1.39 20.03 9.15
C THR A 205 -1.75 21.09 8.10
N TRP A 206 -1.86 20.66 6.84
CA TRP A 206 -2.24 21.56 5.73
C TRP A 206 -3.68 21.32 5.31
N TYR A 207 -4.45 22.41 5.12
CA TYR A 207 -5.86 22.41 4.74
C TYR A 207 -6.16 23.20 3.45
N GLN A 208 -5.12 23.60 2.71
CA GLN A 208 -5.23 24.57 1.60
C GLN A 208 -5.26 23.85 0.23
N PHE A 209 -6.29 23.07 -0.01
CA PHE A 209 -6.48 22.36 -1.29
C PHE A 209 -7.85 22.63 -1.87
#